data_dbbb08dd4f5d6a97672c9e945bce3051
#
_entry.id   dbbb08dd4f5d6a97672c9e945bce3051
#
_cell.length_a   1.000
_cell.length_b   1.000
_cell.length_c   1.000
_cell.angle_alpha   90.00
_cell.angle_beta   90.00
_cell.angle_gamma   90.00
#
_symmetry.space_group_name_H-M   'P 1'
#
loop_
_entity.id
_entity.type
_entity.pdbx_description
1 polymer ?
#
loop_
_entity_poly.entity_id
_entity_poly.type
_entity_poly.pdbx_seq_one_letter_code
_entity_poly.pdbx_strand_id
1 'polypeptide(L)'
;MFTSLAIITGSLWGQPTWGTWWAWDARITSMVVLLIFYVLFILAHKLIEQENKAIKVSNIIAIVGLINIPVIRYSVDWWNTLHQPSSIKIDGTSSIHSSMLLPLMLMLLVLLLYCALILLMKYKTEIIRIKKKNI
;
A
#
# COMPACT_ATOMS: atom_id res chain seq x y z
N MET A 1 -6.61 -4.26 -1.13
CA MET A 1 -7.11 -3.96 -2.48
C MET A 1 -6.05 -3.24 -3.33
N PHE A 2 -5.60 -2.03 -3.01
CA PHE A 2 -4.62 -1.29 -3.84
C PHE A 2 -3.29 -2.01 -4.04
N THR A 3 -2.75 -2.68 -3.02
CA THR A 3 -1.51 -3.45 -3.14
C THR A 3 -1.65 -4.61 -4.12
N SER A 4 -2.78 -5.33 -4.08
CA SER A 4 -3.06 -6.40 -5.04
C SER A 4 -3.21 -5.87 -6.47
N LEU A 5 -3.90 -4.73 -6.65
CA LEU A 5 -3.99 -4.07 -7.94
C LEU A 5 -2.62 -3.63 -8.45
N ALA A 6 -1.77 -3.04 -7.59
CA ALA A 6 -0.42 -2.63 -7.97
C ALA A 6 0.45 -3.81 -8.42
N ILE A 7 0.35 -4.96 -7.74
CA ILE A 7 1.09 -6.18 -8.12
C ILE A 7 0.58 -6.70 -9.47
N ILE A 8 -0.74 -6.80 -9.68
CA ILE A 8 -1.34 -7.30 -10.92
C ILE A 8 -1.00 -6.38 -12.10
N THR A 9 -1.25 -5.08 -11.96
CA THR A 9 -0.95 -4.10 -13.03
C THR A 9 0.54 -3.98 -13.30
N GLY A 10 1.38 -4.08 -12.25
CA GLY A 10 2.83 -4.11 -12.40
C GLY A 10 3.32 -5.35 -13.15
N SER A 11 2.73 -6.52 -12.90
CA SER A 11 3.01 -7.76 -13.63
C SER A 11 2.61 -7.64 -15.10
N LEU A 12 1.43 -7.10 -15.39
CA LEU A 12 0.96 -6.85 -16.75
C LEU A 12 1.88 -5.89 -17.52
N TRP A 13 2.38 -4.87 -16.86
CA TRP A 13 3.32 -3.91 -17.42
C TRP A 13 4.73 -4.51 -17.58
N GLY A 14 5.13 -5.40 -16.67
CA GLY A 14 6.44 -6.04 -16.68
C GLY A 14 6.66 -6.93 -17.89
N GLN A 15 5.64 -7.62 -18.36
CA GLN A 15 5.75 -8.56 -19.48
C GLN A 15 6.27 -7.89 -20.77
N PRO A 16 5.70 -6.80 -21.29
CA PRO A 16 6.22 -6.13 -22.49
C PRO A 16 7.53 -5.38 -22.24
N THR A 17 7.83 -4.99 -20.99
CA THR A 17 9.00 -4.17 -20.67
C THR A 17 10.23 -5.01 -20.36
N TRP A 18 10.07 -6.11 -19.63
CA TRP A 18 11.14 -6.98 -19.14
C TRP A 18 11.11 -8.40 -19.74
N GLY A 19 10.10 -8.72 -20.57
CA GLY A 19 9.92 -10.04 -21.18
C GLY A 19 9.40 -11.11 -20.21
N THR A 20 9.03 -10.74 -18.99
CA THR A 20 8.50 -11.67 -17.98
C THR A 20 7.34 -11.08 -17.21
N TRP A 21 6.37 -11.93 -16.87
CA TRP A 21 5.23 -11.55 -16.02
C TRP A 21 5.64 -11.32 -14.58
N TRP A 22 6.72 -11.95 -14.14
CA TRP A 22 7.17 -11.93 -12.76
C TRP A 22 8.69 -12.00 -12.67
N ALA A 23 9.27 -11.14 -11.88
CA ALA A 23 10.66 -11.19 -11.51
C ALA A 23 10.77 -11.11 -9.98
N TRP A 24 11.56 -12.01 -9.40
CA TRP A 24 11.83 -12.00 -7.95
C TRP A 24 12.90 -10.95 -7.63
N ASP A 25 12.57 -9.70 -7.85
CA ASP A 25 13.42 -8.60 -7.39
C ASP A 25 13.00 -8.11 -6.00
N ALA A 26 13.85 -7.30 -5.39
CA ALA A 26 13.65 -6.82 -4.04
C ALA A 26 12.37 -5.97 -3.90
N ARG A 27 12.00 -5.20 -4.91
CA ARG A 27 10.81 -4.35 -4.89
C ARG A 27 9.52 -5.16 -4.96
N ILE A 28 9.43 -6.08 -5.92
CA ILE A 28 8.25 -6.94 -6.08
C ILE A 28 8.10 -7.85 -4.87
N THR A 29 9.19 -8.45 -4.40
CA THR A 29 9.18 -9.32 -3.22
C THR A 29 8.70 -8.58 -1.97
N SER A 30 9.21 -7.38 -1.71
CA SER A 30 8.77 -6.58 -0.56
C SER A 30 7.30 -6.11 -0.66
N MET A 31 6.78 -5.89 -1.87
CA MET A 31 5.36 -5.63 -2.10
C MET A 31 4.48 -6.85 -1.78
N VAL A 32 4.93 -8.07 -2.11
CA VAL A 32 4.22 -9.31 -1.73
C VAL A 32 4.24 -9.49 -0.21
N VAL A 33 5.38 -9.23 0.42
CA VAL A 33 5.49 -9.26 1.90
C VAL A 33 4.50 -8.28 2.53
N LEU A 34 4.36 -7.07 1.99
CA LEU A 34 3.36 -6.09 2.45
C LEU A 34 1.93 -6.63 2.28
N LEU A 35 1.62 -7.29 1.16
CA LEU A 35 0.32 -7.91 0.95
C LEU A 35 0.04 -9.00 1.99
N ILE A 36 1.03 -9.82 2.31
CA ILE A 36 0.93 -10.84 3.37
C ILE A 36 0.62 -10.18 4.73
N PHE A 37 1.30 -9.09 5.10
CA PHE A 37 0.98 -8.36 6.32
C PHE A 37 -0.46 -7.85 6.35
N TYR A 38 -1.01 -7.35 5.24
CA TYR A 38 -2.42 -6.95 5.17
C TYR A 38 -3.38 -8.13 5.35
N VAL A 39 -3.07 -9.27 4.76
CA VAL A 39 -3.87 -10.50 4.94
C VAL A 39 -3.80 -10.95 6.40
N LEU A 40 -2.62 -11.01 7.01
CA LEU A 40 -2.44 -11.40 8.41
C LEU A 40 -3.18 -10.44 9.36
N PHE A 41 -3.15 -9.13 9.09
CA PHE A 41 -3.89 -8.13 9.86
C PHE A 41 -5.40 -8.41 9.84
N ILE A 42 -5.95 -8.69 8.66
CA ILE A 42 -7.38 -9.02 8.51
C ILE A 42 -7.71 -10.34 9.20
N LEU A 43 -6.85 -11.37 9.05
CA LEU A 43 -7.04 -12.67 9.68
C LEU A 43 -6.97 -12.60 11.21
N ALA A 44 -6.07 -11.78 11.77
CA ALA A 44 -5.98 -11.57 13.21
C ALA A 44 -7.31 -11.07 13.80
N HIS A 45 -7.98 -10.13 13.12
CA HIS A 45 -9.30 -9.64 13.56
C HIS A 45 -10.44 -10.65 13.35
N LYS A 46 -10.31 -11.59 12.40
CA LYS A 46 -11.36 -12.57 12.11
C LYS A 46 -11.25 -13.85 12.93
N LEU A 47 -10.02 -14.30 13.21
CA LEU A 47 -9.77 -15.61 13.82
C LEU A 47 -9.57 -15.55 15.33
N ILE A 48 -9.18 -14.40 15.88
CA ILE A 48 -8.96 -14.26 17.32
C ILE A 48 -10.25 -13.77 17.96
N GLU A 49 -10.92 -14.67 18.69
CA GLU A 49 -12.20 -14.37 19.35
C GLU A 49 -12.09 -13.31 20.46
N GLN A 50 -10.95 -13.25 21.17
CA GLN A 50 -10.72 -12.25 22.20
C GLN A 50 -10.31 -10.91 21.57
N GLU A 51 -11.22 -9.94 21.59
CA GLU A 51 -11.01 -8.62 20.99
C GLU A 51 -9.71 -7.94 21.42
N ASN A 52 -9.39 -7.95 22.72
CA ASN A 52 -8.15 -7.35 23.23
C ASN A 52 -6.88 -8.04 22.71
N LYS A 53 -6.91 -9.36 22.50
CA LYS A 53 -5.79 -10.09 21.89
C LYS A 53 -5.71 -9.82 20.39
N ALA A 54 -6.84 -9.81 19.69
CA ALA A 54 -6.91 -9.47 18.27
C ALA A 54 -6.28 -8.11 18.00
N ILE A 55 -6.64 -7.08 18.77
CA ILE A 55 -6.08 -5.74 18.67
C ILE A 55 -4.57 -5.74 18.90
N LYS A 56 -4.08 -6.39 19.96
CA LYS A 56 -2.63 -6.45 20.24
C LYS A 56 -1.85 -7.10 19.10
N VAL A 57 -2.31 -8.26 18.62
CA VAL A 57 -1.66 -8.98 17.51
C VAL A 57 -1.69 -8.15 16.22
N SER A 58 -2.83 -7.54 15.90
CA SER A 58 -2.96 -6.68 14.70
C SER A 58 -2.05 -5.46 14.77
N ASN A 59 -1.90 -4.84 15.94
CA ASN A 59 -1.00 -3.71 16.13
C ASN A 59 0.47 -4.09 15.91
N ILE A 60 0.89 -5.27 16.40
CA ILE A 60 2.24 -5.79 16.16
C ILE A 60 2.46 -6.02 14.66
N ILE A 61 1.51 -6.68 13.98
CA ILE A 61 1.57 -6.90 12.53
C ILE A 61 1.65 -5.57 11.77
N ALA A 62 0.88 -4.57 12.17
CA ALA A 62 0.89 -3.25 11.55
C ALA A 62 2.24 -2.54 11.73
N ILE A 63 2.84 -2.60 12.93
CA ILE A 63 4.16 -2.00 13.20
C ILE A 63 5.25 -2.69 12.37
N VAL A 64 5.26 -4.02 12.31
CA VAL A 64 6.22 -4.78 11.50
C VAL A 64 6.01 -4.48 10.00
N GLY A 65 4.75 -4.41 9.55
CA GLY A 65 4.42 -4.01 8.18
C GLY A 65 4.85 -2.59 7.84
N LEU A 66 4.84 -1.67 8.80
CA LEU A 66 5.31 -0.30 8.62
C LEU A 66 6.82 -0.25 8.32
N ILE A 67 7.62 -1.13 8.94
CA ILE A 67 9.07 -1.24 8.69
C ILE A 67 9.34 -1.68 7.24
N ASN A 68 8.44 -2.45 6.63
CA ASN A 68 8.59 -2.90 5.25
C ASN A 68 8.39 -1.75 4.22
N ILE A 69 7.72 -0.66 4.57
CA ILE A 69 7.47 0.46 3.64
C ILE A 69 8.79 1.15 3.20
N PRO A 70 9.71 1.53 4.11
CA PRO A 70 11.03 2.00 3.73
C PRO A 70 11.81 0.98 2.87
N VAL A 71 11.70 -0.31 3.18
CA VAL A 71 12.36 -1.37 2.38
C VAL A 71 11.86 -1.34 0.94
N ILE A 72 10.54 -1.25 0.71
CA ILE A 72 9.97 -1.10 -0.64
C ILE A 72 10.51 0.16 -1.33
N ARG A 73 10.60 1.28 -0.60
CA ARG A 73 11.04 2.56 -1.15
C ARG A 73 12.49 2.54 -1.60
N TYR A 74 13.38 1.98 -0.76
CA TYR A 74 14.83 2.00 -0.98
C TYR A 74 15.36 0.72 -1.61
N SER A 75 14.52 -0.29 -1.87
CA SER A 75 14.94 -1.56 -2.47
C SER A 75 15.66 -1.39 -3.81
N VAL A 76 15.25 -0.40 -4.62
CA VAL A 76 15.87 -0.08 -5.91
C VAL A 76 17.25 0.56 -5.77
N ASP A 77 17.53 1.20 -4.63
CA ASP A 77 18.82 1.83 -4.38
C ASP A 77 19.81 0.87 -3.71
N TRP A 78 19.29 -0.14 -2.97
CA TRP A 78 20.11 -1.09 -2.20
C TRP A 78 20.44 -2.38 -2.94
N TRP A 79 19.59 -2.79 -3.89
CA TRP A 79 19.74 -4.03 -4.64
C TRP A 79 19.65 -3.78 -6.15
N ASN A 80 20.29 -4.67 -6.92
CA ASN A 80 20.09 -4.72 -8.36
C ASN A 80 18.66 -5.18 -8.66
N THR A 81 17.87 -4.32 -9.29
CA THR A 81 16.48 -4.58 -9.65
C THR A 81 16.22 -4.22 -11.11
N LEU A 82 15.15 -4.76 -11.69
CA LEU A 82 14.68 -4.37 -13.02
C LEU A 82 13.96 -3.01 -13.00
N HIS A 83 13.62 -2.51 -11.81
CA HIS A 83 12.95 -1.23 -11.65
C HIS A 83 13.88 -0.05 -11.78
N GLN A 84 13.36 1.01 -12.38
CA GLN A 84 14.07 2.29 -12.46
C GLN A 84 14.26 2.91 -11.06
N PRO A 85 15.35 3.67 -10.85
CA PRO A 85 15.52 4.46 -9.65
C PRO A 85 14.39 5.48 -9.49
N SER A 86 14.28 6.06 -8.30
CA SER A 86 13.21 7.00 -7.97
C SER A 86 13.14 8.18 -8.91
N SER A 87 12.01 8.33 -9.59
CA SER A 87 11.77 9.47 -10.52
C SER A 87 11.55 10.79 -9.77
N ILE A 88 11.14 10.76 -8.50
CA ILE A 88 11.04 11.92 -7.62
C ILE A 88 12.00 11.69 -6.46
N LYS A 89 13.03 12.54 -6.35
CA LYS A 89 14.02 12.49 -5.26
C LYS A 89 13.65 13.45 -4.14
N ILE A 90 14.20 13.18 -2.95
CA ILE A 90 13.96 14.03 -1.77
C ILE A 90 14.57 15.42 -1.92
N ASP A 91 15.62 15.55 -2.74
CA ASP A 91 16.27 16.83 -3.09
C ASP A 91 15.43 17.75 -4.00
N GLY A 92 14.19 17.33 -4.34
CA GLY A 92 13.28 18.08 -5.21
C GLY A 92 13.57 17.92 -6.70
N THR A 93 14.61 17.18 -7.09
CA THR A 93 14.88 16.89 -8.50
C THR A 93 13.91 15.81 -8.98
N SER A 94 13.30 16.05 -10.15
CA SER A 94 12.40 15.11 -10.81
C SER A 94 12.91 14.78 -12.19
N SER A 95 13.00 13.49 -12.50
CA SER A 95 13.27 13.01 -13.86
C SER A 95 12.00 12.84 -14.71
N ILE A 96 10.83 13.19 -14.14
CA ILE A 96 9.53 13.09 -14.82
C ILE A 96 9.40 14.26 -15.78
N HIS A 97 9.00 13.96 -17.04
CA HIS A 97 8.67 15.01 -18.00
C HIS A 97 7.49 15.85 -17.51
N SER A 98 7.54 17.15 -17.74
CA SER A 98 6.53 18.11 -17.23
C SER A 98 5.09 17.77 -17.62
N SER A 99 4.87 17.19 -18.81
CA SER A 99 3.54 16.74 -19.27
C SER A 99 2.96 15.59 -18.44
N MET A 100 3.79 14.80 -17.78
CA MET A 100 3.36 13.66 -16.92
C MET A 100 3.21 14.07 -15.46
N LEU A 101 3.82 15.17 -15.05
CA LEU A 101 3.79 15.62 -13.65
C LEU A 101 2.37 16.06 -13.24
N LEU A 102 1.68 16.82 -14.08
CA LEU A 102 0.32 17.30 -13.80
C LEU A 102 -0.69 16.13 -13.64
N PRO A 103 -0.80 15.15 -14.55
CA PRO A 103 -1.66 13.98 -14.35
C PRO A 103 -1.31 13.21 -13.08
N LEU A 104 -0.02 13.06 -12.75
CA LEU A 104 0.41 12.37 -11.54
C LEU A 104 -0.08 13.08 -10.26
N MET A 105 0.06 14.41 -10.21
CA MET A 105 -0.41 15.20 -9.06
C MET A 105 -1.92 15.18 -8.93
N LEU A 106 -2.66 15.24 -10.04
CA LEU A 106 -4.12 15.12 -10.04
C LEU A 106 -4.57 13.75 -9.55
N MET A 107 -3.93 12.67 -9.99
CA MET A 107 -4.22 11.32 -9.51
C MET A 107 -3.94 11.16 -8.02
N LEU A 108 -2.83 11.74 -7.52
CA LEU A 108 -2.53 11.75 -6.10
C LEU A 108 -3.61 12.48 -5.30
N LEU A 109 -4.05 13.66 -5.77
CA LEU A 109 -5.12 14.43 -5.14
C LEU A 109 -6.43 13.64 -5.09
N VAL A 110 -6.83 13.03 -6.22
CA VAL A 110 -8.03 12.20 -6.30
C VAL A 110 -7.96 11.02 -5.32
N LEU A 111 -6.80 10.36 -5.22
CA LEU A 111 -6.61 9.24 -4.29
C LEU A 111 -6.73 9.70 -2.82
N LEU A 112 -6.17 10.85 -2.48
CA LEU A 112 -6.28 11.43 -1.13
C LEU A 112 -7.73 11.80 -0.80
N LEU A 113 -8.44 12.43 -1.72
CA LEU A 113 -9.86 12.75 -1.55
C LEU A 113 -10.72 11.50 -1.41
N TYR A 114 -10.45 10.46 -2.19
CA TYR A 114 -11.11 9.17 -2.08
C TYR A 114 -10.88 8.51 -0.70
N CYS A 115 -9.65 8.51 -0.20
CA CYS A 115 -9.33 8.01 1.12
C CYS A 115 -10.05 8.80 2.22
N ALA A 116 -10.06 10.14 2.13
CA ALA A 116 -10.77 11.00 3.07
C ALA A 116 -12.29 10.71 3.06
N LEU A 117 -12.89 10.56 1.89
CA LEU A 117 -14.31 10.21 1.75
C LEU A 117 -14.64 8.89 2.45
N ILE A 118 -13.84 7.84 2.20
CA ILE A 118 -14.05 6.53 2.84
C ILE A 118 -13.93 6.62 4.35
N LEU A 119 -12.97 7.36 4.87
CA LEU A 119 -12.80 7.57 6.31
C LEU A 119 -14.03 8.27 6.92
N LEU A 120 -14.52 9.34 6.28
CA LEU A 120 -15.71 10.07 6.72
C LEU A 120 -16.96 9.17 6.69
N MET A 121 -17.13 8.36 5.64
CA MET A 121 -18.25 7.43 5.55
C MET A 121 -18.21 6.37 6.66
N LYS A 122 -17.04 5.78 6.93
CA LYS A 122 -16.86 4.82 8.03
C LYS A 122 -17.12 5.46 9.39
N TYR A 123 -16.59 6.66 9.61
CA TYR A 123 -16.82 7.40 10.85
C TYR A 123 -18.30 7.68 11.08
N LYS A 124 -19.01 8.17 10.05
CA LYS A 124 -20.46 8.42 10.12
C LYS A 124 -21.24 7.13 10.42
N THR A 125 -20.87 6.02 9.78
CA THR A 125 -21.50 4.71 9.99
C THR A 125 -21.33 4.25 11.43
N GLU A 126 -20.15 4.42 12.02
CA GLU A 126 -19.87 4.00 13.38
C GLU A 126 -20.62 4.86 14.41
N ILE A 127 -20.74 6.17 14.19
CA ILE A 127 -21.56 7.04 15.04
C ILE A 127 -23.02 6.59 15.04
N ILE A 128 -23.57 6.28 13.88
CA ILE A 128 -24.96 5.80 13.76
C ILE A 128 -25.14 4.47 14.50
N ARG A 129 -24.17 3.57 14.40
CA ARG A 129 -24.15 2.27 15.07
C ARG A 129 -24.15 2.42 16.59
N ILE A 130 -23.31 3.32 17.13
CA ILE A 130 -23.24 3.60 18.57
C ILE A 130 -24.56 4.20 19.06
N LYS A 131 -25.14 5.17 18.33
CA LYS A 131 -26.45 5.76 18.69
C LYS A 131 -27.55 4.71 18.74
N LYS A 132 -27.61 3.78 17.78
CA LYS A 132 -28.60 2.69 17.79
C LYS A 132 -28.44 1.70 18.94
N LYS A 133 -27.23 1.55 19.48
CA LYS A 133 -26.97 0.64 20.61
C LYS A 133 -27.35 1.26 21.96
N ASN A 134 -27.46 2.59 22.02
CA ASN A 134 -27.78 3.34 23.26
C ASN A 134 -29.27 3.73 23.35
N ILE A 135 -30.09 3.33 22.38
CA ILE A 135 -31.57 3.40 22.38
C ILE A 135 -32.14 2.02 22.65
#